data_36744873c53adf6b5cfc34bff360d0ed
#
_entry.id   36744873c53adf6b5cfc34bff360d0ed
#
_cell.length_a   1.000
_cell.length_b   1.000
_cell.length_c   1.000
_cell.angle_alpha   90.00
_cell.angle_beta   90.00
_cell.angle_gamma   90.00
#
_symmetry.space_group_name_H-M   'P 1'
#
loop_
_entity.id
_entity.type
_entity.pdbx_description
1 polymer ?
#
loop_
_entity_poly.entity_id
_entity_poly.type
_entity_poly.pdbx_seq_one_letter_code
_entity_poly.pdbx_strand_id
1 'polypeptide(L)'
;MKLAFVTGSNKGIGYSIVEKLAEFYGTSGEWDIYLTARNVELGQEAVEKLSNKGLDVKFHQLDITDRDSRKAFLTFVKRNYPNGINIAVNNAGFAYKVNSTAPFGEQARVTVNTNFTSTIDFTEEFIPLLAKHARVVNVSSSVSLTSLKKLSDDLYEKFVSPINLLELRKLVSEFVKSAEDGTYSEKGWPQNAYGVSKMGLTKASFIFGEMLKDDPRGIVINSCCPGYCDTDMTSHKGTKTADEEVT
;
A
#
# COMPACT_ATOMS: atom_id res chain seq x y z
N MET A 1 -10.11 23.10 -0.15
CA MET A 1 -10.12 21.86 -0.95
C MET A 1 -9.60 20.72 -0.11
N LYS A 2 -10.29 19.59 -0.07
CA LYS A 2 -9.88 18.34 0.58
C LYS A 2 -9.07 17.49 -0.40
N LEU A 3 -8.07 16.76 0.08
CA LEU A 3 -7.20 15.95 -0.75
C LEU A 3 -7.41 14.47 -0.46
N ALA A 4 -7.66 13.68 -1.50
CA ALA A 4 -7.54 12.22 -1.50
C ALA A 4 -6.51 11.78 -2.54
N PHE A 5 -5.70 10.76 -2.22
CA PHE A 5 -4.81 10.13 -3.18
C PHE A 5 -4.73 8.62 -3.02
N VAL A 6 -4.44 7.93 -4.11
CA VAL A 6 -4.27 6.46 -4.15
C VAL A 6 -2.95 6.14 -4.85
N THR A 7 -2.07 5.37 -4.20
CA THR A 7 -0.79 4.99 -4.79
C THR A 7 -0.93 3.81 -5.76
N GLY A 8 -0.19 3.86 -6.90
CA GLY A 8 -0.18 2.77 -7.88
C GLY A 8 -1.56 2.51 -8.50
N SER A 9 -2.27 3.56 -8.85
CA SER A 9 -3.69 3.51 -9.18
C SER A 9 -4.02 3.68 -10.67
N ASN A 10 -3.05 3.51 -11.56
CA ASN A 10 -3.29 3.55 -13.02
C ASN A 10 -4.03 2.31 -13.56
N LYS A 11 -4.22 1.26 -12.76
CA LYS A 11 -4.95 0.05 -13.11
C LYS A 11 -5.39 -0.76 -11.89
N GLY A 12 -6.21 -1.80 -12.12
CA GLY A 12 -6.64 -2.78 -11.12
C GLY A 12 -7.36 -2.14 -9.93
N ILE A 13 -7.14 -2.67 -8.73
CA ILE A 13 -7.81 -2.24 -7.50
C ILE A 13 -7.63 -0.74 -7.25
N GLY A 14 -6.42 -0.21 -7.43
CA GLY A 14 -6.16 1.21 -7.23
C GLY A 14 -6.97 2.11 -8.16
N TYR A 15 -7.16 1.72 -9.42
CA TYR A 15 -8.00 2.43 -10.38
C TYR A 15 -9.46 2.44 -9.92
N SER A 16 -10.02 1.28 -9.53
CA SER A 16 -11.39 1.20 -9.03
C SER A 16 -11.58 2.00 -7.74
N ILE A 17 -10.58 2.04 -6.84
CA ILE A 17 -10.65 2.89 -5.64
C ILE A 17 -10.73 4.37 -6.03
N VAL A 18 -9.90 4.85 -6.98
CA VAL A 18 -9.96 6.24 -7.47
C VAL A 18 -11.31 6.53 -8.09
N GLU A 19 -11.84 5.61 -8.91
CA GLU A 19 -13.15 5.73 -9.52
C GLU A 19 -14.25 5.90 -8.47
N LYS A 20 -14.30 5.02 -7.46
CA LYS A 20 -15.30 5.12 -6.38
C LYS A 20 -15.15 6.37 -5.52
N LEU A 21 -13.91 6.79 -5.23
CA LEU A 21 -13.70 8.08 -4.54
C LEU A 21 -14.20 9.26 -5.37
N ALA A 22 -14.00 9.24 -6.68
CA ALA A 22 -14.48 10.29 -7.58
C ALA A 22 -16.00 10.29 -7.72
N GLU A 23 -16.64 9.12 -7.82
CA GLU A 23 -18.11 8.98 -7.80
C GLU A 23 -18.70 9.52 -6.50
N PHE A 24 -18.08 9.23 -5.35
CA PHE A 24 -18.64 9.54 -4.03
C PHE A 24 -18.39 10.99 -3.60
N TYR A 25 -17.20 11.53 -3.87
CA TYR A 25 -16.76 12.84 -3.38
C TYR A 25 -16.60 13.89 -4.46
N GLY A 26 -16.34 13.50 -5.71
CA GLY A 26 -15.99 14.42 -6.81
C GLY A 26 -17.11 15.39 -7.17
N THR A 27 -18.36 14.97 -7.00
CA THR A 27 -19.54 15.81 -7.32
C THR A 27 -19.76 16.98 -6.36
N SER A 28 -19.13 16.97 -5.18
CA SER A 28 -19.29 18.03 -4.17
C SER A 28 -18.54 19.32 -4.48
N GLY A 29 -17.57 19.29 -5.40
CA GLY A 29 -16.66 20.41 -5.67
C GLY A 29 -15.70 20.75 -4.51
N GLU A 30 -15.69 19.96 -3.43
CA GLU A 30 -14.84 20.17 -2.26
C GLU A 30 -13.57 19.31 -2.26
N TRP A 31 -13.46 18.34 -3.16
CA TRP A 31 -12.41 17.35 -3.18
C TRP A 31 -11.58 17.38 -4.45
N ASP A 32 -10.29 17.26 -4.28
CA ASP A 32 -9.35 16.89 -5.32
C ASP A 32 -8.91 15.43 -5.10
N ILE A 33 -9.17 14.58 -6.09
CA ILE A 33 -8.86 13.16 -6.05
C ILE A 33 -7.72 12.88 -7.00
N TYR A 34 -6.61 12.35 -6.46
CA TYR A 34 -5.41 12.08 -7.23
C TYR A 34 -5.22 10.60 -7.50
N LEU A 35 -5.21 10.27 -8.78
CA LEU A 35 -4.61 9.07 -9.30
C LEU A 35 -3.09 9.25 -9.31
N THR A 36 -2.34 8.36 -8.67
CA THR A 36 -0.88 8.42 -8.72
C THR A 36 -0.27 7.13 -9.29
N ALA A 37 0.74 7.29 -10.13
CA ALA A 37 1.46 6.19 -10.76
C ALA A 37 2.92 6.58 -11.02
N ARG A 38 3.81 5.59 -11.07
CA ARG A 38 5.23 5.81 -11.40
C ARG A 38 5.45 6.18 -12.87
N ASN A 39 4.67 5.58 -13.76
CA ASN A 39 4.70 5.87 -15.21
C ASN A 39 3.66 6.95 -15.52
N VAL A 40 4.15 8.06 -16.10
CA VAL A 40 3.34 9.25 -16.38
C VAL A 40 2.30 8.97 -17.47
N GLU A 41 2.69 8.32 -18.55
CA GLU A 41 1.83 8.04 -19.70
C GLU A 41 0.65 7.15 -19.28
N LEU A 42 0.94 6.02 -18.62
CA LEU A 42 -0.11 5.11 -18.12
C LEU A 42 -1.01 5.77 -17.05
N GLY A 43 -0.48 6.71 -16.28
CA GLY A 43 -1.27 7.47 -15.33
C GLY A 43 -2.23 8.45 -16.01
N GLN A 44 -1.76 9.16 -17.03
CA GLN A 44 -2.57 10.09 -17.83
C GLN A 44 -3.65 9.35 -18.62
N GLU A 45 -3.33 8.23 -19.26
CA GLU A 45 -4.31 7.37 -19.93
C GLU A 45 -5.43 6.91 -18.96
N ALA A 46 -5.06 6.57 -17.73
CA ALA A 46 -6.03 6.15 -16.72
C ALA A 46 -6.95 7.32 -16.30
N VAL A 47 -6.42 8.52 -16.15
CA VAL A 47 -7.23 9.73 -15.88
C VAL A 47 -8.15 10.05 -17.05
N GLU A 48 -7.68 9.95 -18.29
CA GLU A 48 -8.51 10.15 -19.48
C GLU A 48 -9.70 9.17 -19.51
N LYS A 49 -9.46 7.90 -19.17
CA LYS A 49 -10.55 6.90 -19.06
C LYS A 49 -11.59 7.30 -18.01
N LEU A 50 -11.18 7.84 -16.87
CA LEU A 50 -12.10 8.32 -15.82
C LEU A 50 -12.83 9.58 -16.27
N SER A 51 -12.14 10.50 -16.93
CA SER A 51 -12.74 11.71 -17.51
C SER A 51 -13.82 11.37 -18.56
N ASN A 52 -13.60 10.35 -19.40
CA ASN A 52 -14.60 9.86 -20.37
C ASN A 52 -15.84 9.25 -19.69
N LYS A 53 -15.76 8.90 -18.39
CA LYS A 53 -16.91 8.52 -17.55
C LYS A 53 -17.56 9.71 -16.82
N GLY A 54 -17.08 10.93 -17.07
CA GLY A 54 -17.58 12.15 -16.43
C GLY A 54 -17.00 12.39 -15.02
N LEU A 55 -15.91 11.73 -14.66
CA LEU A 55 -15.27 11.86 -13.35
C LEU A 55 -14.07 12.81 -13.41
N ASP A 56 -14.04 13.81 -12.52
CA ASP A 56 -12.90 14.75 -12.40
C ASP A 56 -11.84 14.17 -11.47
N VAL A 57 -10.78 13.63 -12.05
CA VAL A 57 -9.64 13.03 -11.35
C VAL A 57 -8.35 13.68 -11.83
N LYS A 58 -7.49 14.00 -10.88
CA LYS A 58 -6.18 14.61 -11.14
C LYS A 58 -5.08 13.55 -11.15
N PHE A 59 -4.00 13.84 -11.85
CA PHE A 59 -2.81 12.98 -11.90
C PHE A 59 -1.63 13.64 -11.19
N HIS A 60 -0.86 12.84 -10.45
CA HIS A 60 0.48 13.19 -10.03
C HIS A 60 1.41 11.97 -10.15
N GLN A 61 2.59 12.18 -10.73
CA GLN A 61 3.59 11.10 -10.77
C GLN A 61 4.06 10.77 -9.34
N LEU A 62 4.09 9.48 -9.02
CA LEU A 62 4.59 8.99 -7.74
C LEU A 62 5.10 7.55 -7.87
N ASP A 63 6.40 7.39 -7.69
CA ASP A 63 7.02 6.09 -7.41
C ASP A 63 7.34 6.00 -5.91
N ILE A 64 6.64 5.15 -5.18
CA ILE A 64 6.85 5.01 -3.73
C ILE A 64 8.22 4.42 -3.39
N THR A 65 8.88 3.75 -4.34
CA THR A 65 10.22 3.17 -4.15
C THR A 65 11.34 4.17 -4.35
N ASP A 66 11.03 5.32 -4.94
CA ASP A 66 11.96 6.42 -5.17
C ASP A 66 11.72 7.56 -4.15
N ARG A 67 12.74 7.82 -3.33
CA ARG A 67 12.70 8.85 -2.29
C ARG A 67 12.48 10.26 -2.86
N ASP A 68 13.10 10.58 -3.99
CA ASP A 68 12.97 11.91 -4.59
C ASP A 68 11.55 12.09 -5.19
N SER A 69 10.98 11.04 -5.78
CA SER A 69 9.59 11.04 -6.23
C SER A 69 8.62 11.25 -5.06
N ARG A 70 8.81 10.54 -3.92
CA ARG A 70 7.99 10.76 -2.71
C ARG A 70 8.13 12.19 -2.21
N LYS A 71 9.35 12.72 -2.12
CA LYS A 71 9.63 14.10 -1.69
C LYS A 71 8.98 15.13 -2.61
N ALA A 72 9.01 14.92 -3.93
CA ALA A 72 8.36 15.79 -4.90
C ALA A 72 6.85 15.85 -4.67
N PHE A 73 6.19 14.69 -4.52
CA PHE A 73 4.76 14.60 -4.21
C PHE A 73 4.42 15.32 -2.89
N LEU A 74 5.17 15.08 -1.82
CA LEU A 74 4.89 15.71 -0.53
C LEU A 74 5.15 17.22 -0.54
N THR A 75 6.10 17.69 -1.33
CA THR A 75 6.32 19.14 -1.55
C THR A 75 5.14 19.75 -2.30
N PHE A 76 4.64 19.06 -3.32
CA PHE A 76 3.42 19.44 -4.02
C PHE A 76 2.22 19.53 -3.07
N VAL A 77 2.03 18.53 -2.21
CA VAL A 77 0.94 18.51 -1.20
C VAL A 77 1.07 19.72 -0.25
N LYS A 78 2.24 19.94 0.33
CA LYS A 78 2.48 21.08 1.25
C LYS A 78 2.15 22.43 0.62
N ARG A 79 2.47 22.61 -0.66
CA ARG A 79 2.27 23.86 -1.38
C ARG A 79 0.80 24.12 -1.72
N ASN A 80 0.07 23.08 -2.14
CA ASN A 80 -1.27 23.22 -2.73
C ASN A 80 -2.38 22.88 -1.76
N TYR A 81 -2.11 22.11 -0.70
CA TYR A 81 -3.10 21.63 0.29
C TYR A 81 -2.66 21.97 1.72
N PRO A 82 -2.74 23.24 2.13
CA PRO A 82 -2.31 23.69 3.46
C PRO A 82 -3.11 23.03 4.60
N ASN A 83 -4.32 22.54 4.33
CA ASN A 83 -5.14 21.79 5.29
C ASN A 83 -4.76 20.31 5.39
N GLY A 84 -3.81 19.86 4.58
CA GLY A 84 -3.28 18.49 4.59
C GLY A 84 -4.09 17.46 3.81
N ILE A 85 -3.72 16.22 4.00
CA ILE A 85 -4.26 15.03 3.33
C ILE A 85 -5.45 14.50 4.13
N ASN A 86 -6.60 14.36 3.49
CA ASN A 86 -7.82 13.83 4.13
C ASN A 86 -7.97 12.32 3.96
N ILE A 87 -7.63 11.79 2.77
CA ILE A 87 -7.66 10.35 2.49
C ILE A 87 -6.35 9.96 1.80
N ALA A 88 -5.67 8.97 2.35
CA ALA A 88 -4.49 8.36 1.75
C ALA A 88 -4.71 6.85 1.61
N VAL A 89 -4.58 6.31 0.39
CA VAL A 89 -4.67 4.87 0.15
C VAL A 89 -3.34 4.35 -0.37
N ASN A 90 -2.67 3.58 0.47
CA ASN A 90 -1.47 2.84 0.11
C ASN A 90 -1.86 1.54 -0.60
N ASN A 91 -2.03 1.62 -1.91
CA ASN A 91 -2.41 0.50 -2.76
C ASN A 91 -1.23 -0.02 -3.58
N ALA A 92 -0.24 0.80 -3.90
CA ALA A 92 0.91 0.37 -4.69
C ALA A 92 1.52 -0.92 -4.13
N GLY A 93 1.68 -1.91 -4.98
CA GLY A 93 2.18 -3.20 -4.59
C GLY A 93 2.67 -4.02 -5.78
N PHE A 94 3.47 -5.02 -5.49
CA PHE A 94 4.08 -5.90 -6.46
C PHE A 94 4.04 -7.36 -5.99
N ALA A 95 3.89 -8.27 -6.92
CA ALA A 95 4.05 -9.71 -6.70
C ALA A 95 4.70 -10.34 -7.94
N TYR A 96 5.66 -11.21 -7.73
CA TYR A 96 6.15 -12.06 -8.80
C TYR A 96 5.06 -13.04 -9.25
N LYS A 97 5.01 -13.33 -10.54
CA LYS A 97 4.11 -14.36 -11.07
C LYS A 97 4.50 -15.74 -10.55
N VAL A 98 3.52 -16.63 -10.41
CA VAL A 98 3.72 -18.00 -9.90
C VAL A 98 4.80 -18.78 -10.68
N ASN A 99 4.91 -18.55 -11.98
CA ASN A 99 5.89 -19.15 -12.86
C ASN A 99 7.18 -18.34 -13.01
N SER A 100 7.44 -17.38 -12.13
CA SER A 100 8.69 -16.61 -12.17
C SER A 100 9.89 -17.50 -11.88
N THR A 101 10.93 -17.34 -12.69
CA THR A 101 12.22 -18.03 -12.53
C THR A 101 13.24 -17.23 -11.72
N ALA A 102 12.86 -16.02 -11.23
CA ALA A 102 13.74 -15.20 -10.42
C ALA A 102 14.10 -15.94 -9.11
N PRO A 103 15.36 -15.87 -8.65
CA PRO A 103 15.77 -16.45 -7.37
C PRO A 103 14.90 -15.95 -6.21
N PHE A 104 14.62 -16.82 -5.23
CA PHE A 104 13.71 -16.46 -4.13
C PHE A 104 14.22 -15.27 -3.30
N GLY A 105 15.52 -15.13 -3.10
CA GLY A 105 16.12 -13.96 -2.45
C GLY A 105 15.81 -12.66 -3.19
N GLU A 106 15.88 -12.65 -4.53
CA GLU A 106 15.47 -11.50 -5.33
C GLU A 106 13.98 -11.21 -5.18
N GLN A 107 13.14 -12.26 -5.25
CA GLN A 107 11.70 -12.12 -5.04
C GLN A 107 11.40 -11.51 -3.67
N ALA A 108 12.05 -11.98 -2.61
CA ALA A 108 11.90 -11.46 -1.26
C ALA A 108 12.31 -9.98 -1.18
N ARG A 109 13.48 -9.64 -1.67
CA ARG A 109 14.03 -8.28 -1.64
C ARG A 109 13.14 -7.29 -2.38
N VAL A 110 12.77 -7.58 -3.63
CA VAL A 110 11.97 -6.65 -4.46
C VAL A 110 10.56 -6.50 -3.92
N THR A 111 9.91 -7.61 -3.53
CA THR A 111 8.53 -7.60 -3.03
C THR A 111 8.44 -6.88 -1.68
N VAL A 112 9.35 -7.18 -0.75
CA VAL A 112 9.39 -6.52 0.56
C VAL A 112 9.72 -5.04 0.42
N ASN A 113 10.68 -4.69 -0.44
CA ASN A 113 11.02 -3.28 -0.68
C ASN A 113 9.79 -2.48 -1.12
N THR A 114 9.03 -2.99 -2.09
CA THR A 114 7.86 -2.26 -2.61
C THR A 114 6.69 -2.28 -1.62
N ASN A 115 6.26 -3.48 -1.17
CA ASN A 115 4.99 -3.63 -0.45
C ASN A 115 5.07 -3.23 1.02
N PHE A 116 6.26 -3.27 1.60
CA PHE A 116 6.48 -3.02 3.03
C PHE A 116 7.38 -1.80 3.24
N THR A 117 8.67 -1.87 2.89
CA THR A 117 9.64 -0.84 3.25
C THR A 117 9.25 0.53 2.70
N SER A 118 9.07 0.64 1.38
CA SER A 118 8.73 1.92 0.74
C SER A 118 7.34 2.44 1.14
N THR A 119 6.39 1.54 1.36
CA THR A 119 5.05 1.92 1.83
C THR A 119 5.09 2.50 3.24
N ILE A 120 5.89 1.90 4.14
CA ILE A 120 6.04 2.41 5.51
C ILE A 120 6.81 3.73 5.51
N ASP A 121 7.91 3.82 4.75
CA ASP A 121 8.69 5.05 4.63
C ASP A 121 7.81 6.21 4.16
N PHE A 122 7.03 5.98 3.11
CA PHE A 122 6.11 6.99 2.59
C PHE A 122 5.02 7.35 3.60
N THR A 123 4.52 6.36 4.36
CA THR A 123 3.52 6.60 5.41
C THR A 123 4.08 7.48 6.52
N GLU A 124 5.28 7.19 7.03
CA GLU A 124 5.96 8.05 8.02
C GLU A 124 6.19 9.46 7.49
N GLU A 125 6.59 9.59 6.21
CA GLU A 125 6.84 10.88 5.57
C GLU A 125 5.57 11.74 5.42
N PHE A 126 4.39 11.14 5.19
CA PHE A 126 3.15 11.90 5.02
C PHE A 126 2.31 12.06 6.30
N ILE A 127 2.48 11.26 7.35
CA ILE A 127 1.74 11.40 8.62
C ILE A 127 1.73 12.85 9.15
N PRO A 128 2.84 13.62 9.12
CA PRO A 128 2.84 15.02 9.55
C PRO A 128 1.94 15.93 8.70
N LEU A 129 1.59 15.51 7.49
CA LEU A 129 0.75 16.25 6.54
C LEU A 129 -0.72 15.82 6.55
N LEU A 130 -1.10 14.89 7.42
CA LEU A 130 -2.47 14.44 7.52
C LEU A 130 -3.36 15.54 8.12
N ALA A 131 -4.52 15.74 7.51
CA ALA A 131 -5.54 16.66 7.98
C ALA A 131 -6.22 16.14 9.26
N LYS A 132 -6.97 17.01 9.93
CA LYS A 132 -7.88 16.60 11.00
C LYS A 132 -8.90 15.58 10.45
N HIS A 133 -9.13 14.51 11.20
CA HIS A 133 -9.99 13.38 10.82
C HIS A 133 -9.57 12.66 9.53
N ALA A 134 -8.28 12.67 9.21
CA ALA A 134 -7.78 11.93 8.05
C ALA A 134 -7.98 10.41 8.18
N ARG A 135 -8.12 9.76 7.04
CA ARG A 135 -8.25 8.31 6.91
C ARG A 135 -7.12 7.76 6.05
N VAL A 136 -6.40 6.80 6.60
CA VAL A 136 -5.32 6.09 5.88
C VAL A 136 -5.70 4.64 5.74
N VAL A 137 -5.61 4.10 4.53
CA VAL A 137 -5.91 2.69 4.25
C VAL A 137 -4.70 2.04 3.60
N ASN A 138 -4.24 0.95 4.19
CA ASN A 138 -3.21 0.08 3.61
C ASN A 138 -3.87 -1.13 2.95
N VAL A 139 -3.76 -1.24 1.62
CA VAL A 139 -4.26 -2.40 0.88
C VAL A 139 -3.34 -3.59 1.14
N SER A 140 -3.73 -4.42 2.09
CA SER A 140 -3.05 -5.65 2.47
C SER A 140 -3.60 -6.87 1.71
N SER A 141 -3.62 -8.04 2.34
CA SER A 141 -4.13 -9.28 1.77
C SER A 141 -4.41 -10.31 2.86
N SER A 142 -5.43 -11.16 2.67
CA SER A 142 -5.68 -12.33 3.51
C SER A 142 -4.50 -13.33 3.53
N VAL A 143 -3.64 -13.30 2.50
CA VAL A 143 -2.39 -14.07 2.46
C VAL A 143 -1.44 -13.68 3.60
N SER A 144 -1.57 -12.48 4.19
CA SER A 144 -0.85 -12.10 5.41
C SER A 144 -1.13 -13.05 6.57
N LEU A 145 -2.40 -13.42 6.77
CA LEU A 145 -2.84 -14.33 7.84
C LEU A 145 -2.37 -15.77 7.60
N THR A 146 -2.44 -16.23 6.35
CA THR A 146 -1.95 -17.58 6.01
C THR A 146 -0.42 -17.68 6.13
N SER A 147 0.31 -16.60 5.85
CA SER A 147 1.77 -16.55 6.03
C SER A 147 2.14 -16.47 7.52
N LEU A 148 1.40 -15.72 8.32
CA LEU A 148 1.58 -15.67 9.77
C LEU A 148 1.47 -17.08 10.42
N LYS A 149 0.46 -17.85 10.00
CA LYS A 149 0.25 -19.24 10.49
C LYS A 149 1.33 -20.24 10.06
N LYS A 150 2.17 -19.89 9.11
CA LYS A 150 3.27 -20.71 8.59
C LYS A 150 4.64 -20.34 9.16
N LEU A 151 4.70 -19.36 10.04
CA LEU A 151 5.92 -19.04 10.78
C LEU A 151 6.22 -20.13 11.79
N SER A 152 7.50 -20.27 12.20
CA SER A 152 7.83 -20.99 13.43
C SER A 152 7.17 -20.33 14.64
N ASP A 153 7.00 -21.09 15.72
CA ASP A 153 6.37 -20.58 16.95
C ASP A 153 7.08 -19.32 17.47
N ASP A 154 8.42 -19.31 17.48
CA ASP A 154 9.21 -18.15 17.92
C ASP A 154 8.99 -16.89 17.07
N LEU A 155 8.88 -17.06 15.75
CA LEU A 155 8.60 -15.93 14.85
C LEU A 155 7.14 -15.48 14.96
N TYR A 156 6.22 -16.42 15.09
CA TYR A 156 4.80 -16.12 15.31
C TYR A 156 4.63 -15.26 16.56
N GLU A 157 5.19 -15.69 17.69
CA GLU A 157 5.14 -14.94 18.95
C GLU A 157 5.73 -13.52 18.81
N LYS A 158 6.87 -13.37 18.11
CA LYS A 158 7.44 -12.04 17.82
C LYS A 158 6.49 -11.16 17.00
N PHE A 159 5.79 -11.72 16.01
CA PHE A 159 4.86 -10.94 15.19
C PHE A 159 3.57 -10.56 15.90
N VAL A 160 3.04 -11.42 16.77
CA VAL A 160 1.78 -11.13 17.50
C VAL A 160 2.03 -10.27 18.74
N SER A 161 3.22 -10.32 19.33
CA SER A 161 3.59 -9.51 20.48
C SER A 161 3.61 -8.01 20.19
N PRO A 162 3.47 -7.15 21.19
CA PRO A 162 3.70 -5.72 21.04
C PRO A 162 5.15 -5.45 20.62
N ILE A 163 5.33 -4.90 19.42
CA ILE A 163 6.62 -4.47 18.89
C ILE A 163 6.47 -3.08 18.26
N ASN A 164 7.56 -2.32 18.24
CA ASN A 164 7.59 -1.04 17.55
C ASN A 164 7.97 -1.19 16.08
N LEU A 165 7.89 -0.09 15.33
CA LEU A 165 8.14 -0.11 13.88
C LEU A 165 9.59 -0.48 13.53
N LEU A 166 10.56 -0.08 14.36
CA LEU A 166 11.97 -0.43 14.16
C LEU A 166 12.21 -1.94 14.32
N GLU A 167 11.58 -2.55 15.33
CA GLU A 167 11.64 -4.00 15.56
C GLU A 167 10.98 -4.77 14.42
N LEU A 168 9.83 -4.30 13.94
CA LEU A 168 9.17 -4.89 12.77
C LEU A 168 10.05 -4.80 11.51
N ARG A 169 10.69 -3.65 11.27
CA ARG A 169 11.63 -3.47 10.15
C ARG A 169 12.79 -4.46 10.23
N LYS A 170 13.37 -4.67 11.43
CA LYS A 170 14.43 -5.66 11.64
C LYS A 170 13.96 -7.07 11.33
N LEU A 171 12.80 -7.50 11.86
CA LEU A 171 12.23 -8.82 11.57
C LEU A 171 12.05 -9.06 10.06
N VAL A 172 11.43 -8.12 9.35
CA VAL A 172 11.20 -8.28 7.92
C VAL A 172 12.51 -8.22 7.11
N SER A 173 13.50 -7.45 7.57
CA SER A 173 14.84 -7.43 6.98
C SER A 173 15.58 -8.78 7.18
N GLU A 174 15.41 -9.43 8.34
CA GLU A 174 15.94 -10.77 8.59
C GLU A 174 15.35 -11.81 7.64
N PHE A 175 14.06 -11.71 7.32
CA PHE A 175 13.44 -12.53 6.27
C PHE A 175 14.15 -12.36 4.93
N VAL A 176 14.31 -11.12 4.46
CA VAL A 176 14.95 -10.84 3.16
C VAL A 176 16.37 -11.42 3.13
N LYS A 177 17.16 -11.15 4.17
CA LYS A 177 18.53 -11.68 4.28
C LYS A 177 18.54 -13.22 4.24
N SER A 178 17.66 -13.86 5.01
CA SER A 178 17.59 -15.32 5.05
C SER A 178 17.11 -15.93 3.72
N ALA A 179 16.28 -15.23 2.97
CA ALA A 179 15.87 -15.64 1.63
C ALA A 179 17.03 -15.53 0.62
N GLU A 180 17.86 -14.48 0.71
CA GLU A 180 19.06 -14.30 -0.10
C GLU A 180 20.13 -15.34 0.22
N ASP A 181 20.31 -15.68 1.50
CA ASP A 181 21.26 -16.70 1.99
C ASP A 181 20.74 -18.14 1.80
N GLY A 182 19.47 -18.33 1.41
CA GLY A 182 18.84 -19.65 1.27
C GLY A 182 18.45 -20.33 2.59
N THR A 183 18.59 -19.65 3.75
CA THR A 183 18.37 -20.20 5.10
C THR A 183 16.98 -19.90 5.68
N TYR A 184 16.10 -19.30 4.90
CA TYR A 184 14.78 -18.84 5.36
C TYR A 184 13.94 -19.95 6.02
N SER A 185 13.95 -21.16 5.45
CA SER A 185 13.19 -22.30 5.98
C SER A 185 13.73 -22.75 7.35
N GLU A 186 15.05 -22.84 7.49
CA GLU A 186 15.71 -23.20 8.76
C GLU A 186 15.44 -22.15 9.85
N LYS A 187 15.27 -20.89 9.46
CA LYS A 187 14.93 -19.78 10.35
C LYS A 187 13.42 -19.60 10.58
N GLY A 188 12.61 -20.56 10.11
CA GLY A 188 11.17 -20.59 10.37
C GLY A 188 10.31 -19.68 9.50
N TRP A 189 10.85 -19.18 8.37
CA TRP A 189 10.11 -18.35 7.43
C TRP A 189 9.45 -19.17 6.31
N PRO A 190 8.23 -18.82 5.86
CA PRO A 190 7.61 -19.47 4.71
C PRO A 190 8.23 -19.00 3.39
N GLN A 191 8.23 -19.87 2.38
CA GLN A 191 8.61 -19.53 1.00
C GLN A 191 7.51 -18.72 0.30
N ASN A 192 7.21 -17.54 0.85
CA ASN A 192 6.15 -16.66 0.33
C ASN A 192 6.52 -15.18 0.54
N ALA A 193 7.28 -14.61 -0.39
CA ALA A 193 7.72 -13.22 -0.32
C ALA A 193 6.55 -12.22 -0.25
N TYR A 194 5.51 -12.44 -1.08
CA TYR A 194 4.31 -11.59 -1.08
C TYR A 194 3.58 -11.67 0.27
N GLY A 195 3.36 -12.87 0.77
CA GLY A 195 2.66 -13.07 2.04
C GLY A 195 3.39 -12.42 3.23
N VAL A 196 4.72 -12.57 3.31
CA VAL A 196 5.52 -11.93 4.36
C VAL A 196 5.49 -10.41 4.22
N SER A 197 5.58 -9.85 3.01
CA SER A 197 5.49 -8.40 2.80
C SER A 197 4.14 -7.83 3.25
N LYS A 198 3.03 -8.52 2.95
CA LYS A 198 1.68 -8.11 3.38
C LYS A 198 1.44 -8.35 4.87
N MET A 199 2.04 -9.38 5.46
CA MET A 199 2.04 -9.60 6.91
C MET A 199 2.75 -8.44 7.64
N GLY A 200 3.91 -8.04 7.15
CA GLY A 200 4.62 -6.85 7.65
C GLY A 200 3.77 -5.58 7.54
N LEU A 201 3.14 -5.35 6.38
CA LEU A 201 2.27 -4.17 6.16
C LEU A 201 1.05 -4.18 7.10
N THR A 202 0.41 -5.34 7.30
CA THR A 202 -0.71 -5.48 8.24
C THR A 202 -0.26 -5.14 9.66
N LYS A 203 0.87 -5.70 10.11
CA LYS A 203 1.42 -5.41 11.44
C LYS A 203 1.79 -3.92 11.59
N ALA A 204 2.41 -3.32 10.57
CA ALA A 204 2.71 -1.89 10.57
C ALA A 204 1.46 -1.02 10.72
N SER A 205 0.34 -1.43 10.11
CA SER A 205 -0.93 -0.71 10.25
C SER A 205 -1.43 -0.68 11.69
N PHE A 206 -1.31 -1.79 12.42
CA PHE A 206 -1.63 -1.82 13.85
C PHE A 206 -0.69 -0.93 14.67
N ILE A 207 0.62 -0.95 14.37
CA ILE A 207 1.61 -0.11 15.06
C ILE A 207 1.31 1.37 14.81
N PHE A 208 1.04 1.78 13.58
CA PHE A 208 0.64 3.16 13.27
C PHE A 208 -0.67 3.54 13.95
N GLY A 209 -1.65 2.63 13.99
CA GLY A 209 -2.91 2.86 14.71
C GLY A 209 -2.68 3.13 16.18
N GLU A 210 -1.80 2.37 16.82
CA GLU A 210 -1.43 2.57 18.23
C GLU A 210 -0.65 3.88 18.44
N MET A 211 0.27 4.22 17.54
CA MET A 211 1.04 5.48 17.58
C MET A 211 0.13 6.72 17.45
N LEU A 212 -0.96 6.61 16.71
CA LEU A 212 -1.87 7.72 16.37
C LEU A 212 -3.16 7.74 17.22
N LYS A 213 -3.35 6.79 18.13
CA LYS A 213 -4.62 6.68 18.89
C LYS A 213 -4.95 7.93 19.71
N ASP A 214 -3.95 8.60 20.26
CA ASP A 214 -4.09 9.80 21.07
C ASP A 214 -3.75 11.09 20.30
N ASP A 215 -3.60 11.00 18.95
CA ASP A 215 -3.35 12.18 18.11
C ASP A 215 -4.60 13.09 18.10
N PRO A 216 -4.47 14.38 18.49
CA PRO A 216 -5.61 15.29 18.59
C PRO A 216 -6.30 15.57 17.26
N ARG A 217 -5.68 15.19 16.15
CA ARG A 217 -6.31 15.29 14.83
C ARG A 217 -7.35 14.19 14.56
N GLY A 218 -7.44 13.14 15.40
CA GLY A 218 -8.40 12.05 15.24
C GLY A 218 -8.16 11.24 13.94
N ILE A 219 -6.89 10.99 13.65
CA ILE A 219 -6.46 10.20 12.49
C ILE A 219 -6.81 8.73 12.70
N VAL A 220 -7.29 8.07 11.67
CA VAL A 220 -7.51 6.62 11.66
C VAL A 220 -6.71 5.98 10.53
N ILE A 221 -5.96 4.95 10.88
CA ILE A 221 -5.22 4.12 9.91
C ILE A 221 -5.66 2.67 10.04
N ASN A 222 -6.01 2.05 8.91
CA ASN A 222 -6.48 0.68 8.84
C ASN A 222 -5.77 -0.08 7.71
N SER A 223 -5.85 -1.41 7.75
CA SER A 223 -5.52 -2.27 6.63
C SER A 223 -6.74 -3.08 6.21
N CYS A 224 -6.88 -3.34 4.92
CA CYS A 224 -7.94 -4.17 4.37
C CYS A 224 -7.38 -5.21 3.39
N CYS A 225 -8.11 -6.29 3.20
CA CYS A 225 -7.91 -7.22 2.10
C CYS A 225 -9.01 -6.96 1.06
N PRO A 226 -8.65 -6.63 -0.18
CA PRO A 226 -9.64 -6.35 -1.23
C PRO A 226 -10.22 -7.62 -1.87
N GLY A 227 -9.93 -8.81 -1.33
CA GLY A 227 -10.34 -10.08 -1.95
C GLY A 227 -9.39 -10.56 -3.05
N TYR A 228 -9.81 -11.59 -3.80
CA TYR A 228 -9.06 -12.16 -4.93
C TYR A 228 -9.60 -11.58 -6.24
N CYS A 229 -9.16 -10.36 -6.56
CA CYS A 229 -9.65 -9.59 -7.68
C CYS A 229 -9.07 -10.06 -9.02
N ASP A 230 -9.86 -9.96 -10.08
CA ASP A 230 -9.45 -10.14 -11.46
C ASP A 230 -8.61 -8.93 -11.91
N THR A 231 -7.30 -9.09 -11.90
CA THR A 231 -6.31 -8.06 -12.24
C THR A 231 -5.09 -8.66 -12.90
N ASP A 232 -4.24 -7.83 -13.48
CA ASP A 232 -2.93 -8.27 -13.99
C ASP A 232 -2.09 -8.99 -12.93
N MET A 233 -2.16 -8.56 -11.67
CA MET A 233 -1.39 -9.17 -10.56
C MET A 233 -1.78 -10.62 -10.37
N THR A 234 -3.06 -10.95 -10.44
CA THR A 234 -3.61 -12.30 -10.31
C THR A 234 -3.61 -13.08 -11.61
N SER A 235 -3.06 -12.52 -12.71
CA SER A 235 -3.12 -13.09 -14.07
C SER A 235 -4.54 -13.38 -14.52
N HIS A 236 -5.48 -12.49 -14.15
CA HIS A 236 -6.91 -12.58 -14.49
C HIS A 236 -7.58 -13.88 -13.99
N LYS A 237 -7.13 -14.37 -12.81
CA LYS A 237 -7.70 -15.55 -12.15
C LYS A 237 -8.55 -15.21 -10.92
N GLY A 238 -8.78 -13.92 -10.68
CA GLY A 238 -9.64 -13.44 -9.61
C GLY A 238 -11.09 -13.88 -9.80
N THR A 239 -11.80 -14.10 -8.70
CA THR A 239 -13.21 -14.54 -8.69
C THR A 239 -14.20 -13.39 -8.80
N LYS A 240 -13.74 -12.17 -8.59
CA LYS A 240 -14.53 -10.93 -8.67
C LYS A 240 -13.73 -9.84 -9.39
N THR A 241 -14.41 -8.89 -9.96
CA THR A 241 -13.78 -7.70 -10.52
C THR A 241 -13.24 -6.79 -9.42
N ALA A 242 -12.30 -5.90 -9.76
CA ALA A 242 -11.80 -4.92 -8.81
C ALA A 242 -12.92 -3.94 -8.36
N ASP A 243 -13.90 -3.67 -9.20
CA ASP A 243 -15.04 -2.80 -8.90
C ASP A 243 -15.99 -3.42 -7.87
N GLU A 244 -16.27 -4.73 -7.99
CA GLU A 244 -17.12 -5.46 -7.01
C GLU A 244 -16.50 -5.55 -5.62
N GLU A 245 -15.17 -5.48 -5.49
CA GLU A 245 -14.48 -5.60 -4.20
C GLU A 245 -14.22 -4.24 -3.52
N VAL A 246 -14.41 -3.14 -4.25
CA VAL A 246 -14.20 -1.77 -3.73
C VAL A 246 -15.53 -1.13 -3.31
N THR A 247 -16.67 -1.78 -3.63
CA THR A 247 -17.99 -1.35 -3.20
C THR A 247 -18.24 -1.76 -1.77
#